data_b4406db42ba831db9c875acb24ab61a4
#
_entry.id   b4406db42ba831db9c875acb24ab61a4
#
_cell.length_a   1.000
_cell.length_b   1.000
_cell.length_c   1.000
_cell.angle_alpha   90.00
_cell.angle_beta   90.00
_cell.angle_gamma   90.00
#
_symmetry.space_group_name_H-M   'P 1'
#
loop_
_entity.id
_entity.type
_entity.pdbx_description
1 polymer ?
#
loop_
_entity_poly.entity_id
_entity_poly.type
_entity_poly.pdbx_seq_one_letter_code
_entity_poly.pdbx_strand_id
1 'polypeptide(L)'
;MAETKKTEEKKSVAQIIVENFLKDVDEKGTMPWQRPYERYNAFNYFTKTEYRGINRLLLDGGEYMTANQINAYNKAKGEDFRFQKGIRWLPVIFFKREEKPSSRAEVEQKVDNPNWNDKYVGFDGYWTFVQMNDGSVVKRRNVLRYYMVAERQHFKNSKGEMLPSRIETGEVVLTKSEPQAVFDGYLKRSGVKLEYTLGTPCYIPDFDTIQLNKHTKSEESWFSTAFHEAAHSTGHWKRLARVGITHVSDDGKRLRDGDTYAVEECIAEIAAGLLCAETGISVMETSLSAEYQNNLAYVQAWKKRVKDWGKDFIYIVSQADKAFDYIMGERGADEMKPEDLEKEV
;
A
#
# COMPACT_ATOMS: atom_id res chain seq x y z
N MET A 1 48.44 16.29 1.18
CA MET A 1 47.40 15.49 0.54
C MET A 1 46.08 15.80 1.28
N ALA A 2 45.17 16.48 0.63
CA ALA A 2 43.89 16.82 1.25
C ALA A 2 42.92 15.64 1.02
N GLU A 3 42.51 14.99 2.11
CA GLU A 3 41.44 13.99 2.06
C GLU A 3 40.13 14.69 1.70
N THR A 4 39.64 14.43 0.53
CA THR A 4 38.29 14.80 0.09
C THR A 4 37.28 14.01 0.92
N LYS A 5 36.71 14.64 1.94
CA LYS A 5 35.50 14.12 2.62
C LYS A 5 34.42 13.92 1.55
N LYS A 6 34.13 12.66 1.17
CA LYS A 6 32.93 12.31 0.43
C LYS A 6 31.74 12.74 1.28
N THR A 7 31.04 13.78 0.86
CA THR A 7 29.72 14.13 1.38
C THR A 7 28.81 12.98 1.02
N GLU A 8 28.38 12.17 1.99
CA GLU A 8 27.33 11.19 1.79
C GLU A 8 26.07 11.92 1.35
N GLU A 9 25.62 11.62 0.15
CA GLU A 9 24.41 12.18 -0.42
C GLU A 9 23.20 11.71 0.43
N LYS A 10 22.42 12.65 0.93
CA LYS A 10 21.28 12.35 1.84
C LYS A 10 20.21 11.58 1.07
N LYS A 11 20.00 10.33 1.45
CA LYS A 11 18.98 9.45 0.82
C LYS A 11 17.59 10.08 0.86
N SER A 12 16.86 9.95 -0.23
CA SER A 12 15.44 10.31 -0.26
C SER A 12 14.62 9.35 0.60
N VAL A 13 13.41 9.76 1.02
CA VAL A 13 12.47 8.91 1.76
C VAL A 13 12.17 7.62 0.98
N ALA A 14 11.95 7.74 -0.33
CA ALA A 14 11.68 6.58 -1.18
C ALA A 14 12.85 5.58 -1.19
N GLN A 15 14.10 6.05 -1.28
CA GLN A 15 15.27 5.18 -1.20
C GLN A 15 15.35 4.46 0.15
N ILE A 16 15.10 5.15 1.26
CA ILE A 16 15.07 4.55 2.59
C ILE A 16 14.04 3.42 2.66
N ILE A 17 12.84 3.65 2.13
CA ILE A 17 11.76 2.67 2.13
C ILE A 17 12.10 1.44 1.29
N VAL A 18 12.54 1.64 0.04
CA VAL A 18 12.92 0.54 -0.86
C VAL A 18 14.06 -0.29 -0.28
N GLU A 19 15.08 0.34 0.29
CA GLU A 19 16.19 -0.38 0.94
C GLU A 19 15.71 -1.20 2.14
N ASN A 20 14.84 -0.65 3.00
CA ASN A 20 14.29 -1.39 4.13
C ASN A 20 13.41 -2.56 3.69
N PHE A 21 12.60 -2.36 2.64
CA PHE A 21 11.80 -3.41 2.04
C PHE A 21 12.68 -4.55 1.51
N LEU A 22 13.69 -4.23 0.70
CA LEU A 22 14.61 -5.23 0.15
C LEU A 22 15.40 -5.97 1.24
N LYS A 23 15.80 -5.25 2.30
CA LYS A 23 16.48 -5.86 3.44
C LYS A 23 15.57 -6.86 4.17
N ASP A 24 14.29 -6.53 4.37
CA ASP A 24 13.32 -7.43 4.99
C ASP A 24 13.08 -8.69 4.13
N VAL A 25 13.00 -8.53 2.80
CA VAL A 25 12.92 -9.65 1.86
C VAL A 25 14.17 -10.54 1.94
N ASP A 26 15.36 -9.95 2.06
CA ASP A 26 16.62 -10.71 2.21
C ASP A 26 16.67 -11.48 3.53
N GLU A 27 16.23 -10.89 4.62
CA GLU A 27 16.21 -11.51 5.94
C GLU A 27 15.20 -12.66 6.03
N LYS A 28 14.05 -12.55 5.36
CA LYS A 28 12.94 -13.51 5.44
C LYS A 28 12.88 -14.51 4.29
N GLY A 29 13.59 -14.25 3.18
CA GLY A 29 13.63 -15.10 2.00
C GLY A 29 12.32 -15.22 1.22
N THR A 30 11.35 -14.35 1.50
CA THR A 30 10.02 -14.32 0.86
C THR A 30 9.54 -12.89 0.66
N MET A 31 8.73 -12.68 -0.38
CA MET A 31 8.04 -11.40 -0.54
C MET A 31 6.96 -11.23 0.54
N PRO A 32 6.68 -10.00 1.02
CA PRO A 32 5.69 -9.78 2.08
C PRO A 32 4.30 -10.38 1.78
N TRP A 33 3.83 -10.28 0.55
CA TRP A 33 2.52 -10.81 0.14
C TRP A 33 2.48 -12.33 -0.07
N GLN A 34 3.63 -13.02 0.01
CA GLN A 34 3.72 -14.49 -0.01
C GLN A 34 3.69 -15.10 1.40
N ARG A 35 3.85 -14.30 2.44
CA ARG A 35 3.98 -14.82 3.81
C ARG A 35 2.65 -15.37 4.28
N PRO A 36 2.64 -16.56 4.91
CA PRO A 36 1.44 -17.03 5.58
C PRO A 36 1.09 -16.05 6.71
N TYR A 37 -0.07 -15.44 6.61
CA TYR A 37 -0.55 -14.52 7.63
C TYR A 37 -1.07 -15.33 8.83
N GLU A 38 -0.19 -15.67 9.73
CA GLU A 38 -0.58 -16.13 11.06
C GLU A 38 -0.96 -14.95 11.98
N ARG A 39 -0.67 -13.73 11.55
CA ARG A 39 -0.79 -12.52 12.34
C ARG A 39 -1.61 -11.45 11.62
N TYR A 40 -2.17 -10.64 12.41
CA TYR A 40 -3.06 -9.51 12.19
C TYR A 40 -2.39 -8.41 11.35
N ASN A 41 -3.21 -7.54 10.78
CA ASN A 41 -2.73 -6.28 10.24
C ASN A 41 -1.92 -5.50 11.28
N ALA A 42 -0.99 -4.67 10.83
CA ALA A 42 -0.25 -3.80 11.72
C ALA A 42 -1.10 -2.58 12.12
N PHE A 43 -1.12 -2.25 13.41
CA PHE A 43 -1.88 -1.13 13.98
C PHE A 43 -0.98 -0.18 14.74
N ASN A 44 -1.36 1.10 14.74
CA ASN A 44 -0.79 2.02 15.71
C ASN A 44 -1.36 1.73 17.10
N TYR A 45 -0.51 1.48 18.07
CA TYR A 45 -0.90 1.07 19.43
C TYR A 45 -1.84 2.08 20.10
N PHE A 46 -1.59 3.37 19.92
CA PHE A 46 -2.34 4.42 20.63
C PHE A 46 -3.60 4.85 19.90
N THR A 47 -3.55 4.99 18.58
CA THR A 47 -4.71 5.43 17.80
C THR A 47 -5.60 4.27 17.35
N LYS A 48 -5.11 3.03 17.42
CA LYS A 48 -5.77 1.80 16.92
C LYS A 48 -6.01 1.83 15.40
N THR A 49 -5.41 2.79 14.70
CA THR A 49 -5.52 2.94 13.25
C THR A 49 -4.62 1.92 12.56
N GLU A 50 -5.16 1.22 11.57
CA GLU A 50 -4.43 0.25 10.76
C GLU A 50 -3.42 0.94 9.84
N TYR A 51 -2.23 0.34 9.69
CA TYR A 51 -1.26 0.74 8.69
C TYR A 51 -1.65 0.20 7.31
N ARG A 52 -1.64 1.08 6.29
CA ARG A 52 -2.13 0.80 4.94
C ARG A 52 -1.06 1.06 3.89
N GLY A 53 -1.37 0.70 2.65
CA GLY A 53 -0.46 0.86 1.52
C GLY A 53 0.85 0.10 1.73
N ILE A 54 1.95 0.72 1.35
CA ILE A 54 3.26 0.10 1.52
C ILE A 54 3.60 -0.22 2.99
N ASN A 55 2.99 0.46 3.96
CA ASN A 55 3.22 0.18 5.37
C ASN A 55 2.78 -1.24 5.77
N ARG A 56 1.75 -1.81 5.11
CA ARG A 56 1.38 -3.23 5.28
C ARG A 56 2.51 -4.18 4.88
N LEU A 57 3.31 -3.79 3.89
CA LEU A 57 4.42 -4.60 3.40
C LEU A 57 5.71 -4.39 4.18
N LEU A 58 5.84 -3.26 4.88
CA LEU A 58 7.01 -2.91 5.70
C LEU A 58 6.92 -3.43 7.12
N LEU A 59 5.71 -3.66 7.61
CA LEU A 59 5.44 -4.11 8.97
C LEU A 59 4.89 -5.55 8.93
N ASP A 60 5.34 -6.37 9.86
CA ASP A 60 4.61 -7.58 10.19
C ASP A 60 3.35 -7.21 10.97
N GLY A 61 2.35 -8.08 11.05
CA GLY A 61 1.18 -7.84 11.88
C GLY A 61 1.57 -7.57 13.33
N GLY A 62 0.83 -6.69 14.01
CA GLY A 62 1.12 -6.35 15.39
C GLY A 62 0.81 -4.89 15.74
N GLU A 63 1.28 -4.48 16.91
CA GLU A 63 1.01 -3.18 17.49
C GLU A 63 2.29 -2.34 17.51
N TYR A 64 2.29 -1.23 16.79
CA TYR A 64 3.47 -0.38 16.58
C TYR A 64 3.27 1.02 17.15
N MET A 65 4.36 1.66 17.57
CA MET A 65 4.34 3.03 18.06
C MET A 65 5.65 3.76 17.80
N THR A 66 5.58 5.08 17.82
CA THR A 66 6.77 5.96 17.75
C THR A 66 7.39 6.16 19.15
N ALA A 67 8.65 6.61 19.18
CA ALA A 67 9.31 6.99 20.42
C ALA A 67 8.58 8.16 21.13
N ASN A 68 8.03 9.10 20.38
CA ASN A 68 7.30 10.23 20.97
C ASN A 68 6.01 9.77 21.65
N GLN A 69 5.26 8.86 21.03
CA GLN A 69 4.04 8.33 21.59
C GLN A 69 4.28 7.59 22.91
N ILE A 70 5.30 6.74 23.01
CA ILE A 70 5.60 6.05 24.27
C ILE A 70 6.09 7.01 25.35
N ASN A 71 6.86 8.04 25.00
CA ASN A 71 7.30 9.05 25.95
C ASN A 71 6.13 9.88 26.49
N ALA A 72 5.17 10.25 25.64
CA ALA A 72 3.96 10.94 26.04
C ALA A 72 3.08 10.07 26.98
N TYR A 73 2.93 8.78 26.65
CA TYR A 73 2.22 7.80 27.48
C TYR A 73 2.88 7.68 28.86
N ASN A 74 4.18 7.49 28.91
CA ASN A 74 4.93 7.40 30.18
C ASN A 74 4.69 8.62 31.06
N LYS A 75 4.77 9.83 30.46
CA LYS A 75 4.52 11.09 31.18
C LYS A 75 3.08 11.17 31.70
N ALA A 76 2.11 10.77 30.89
CA ALA A 76 0.69 10.85 31.26
C ALA A 76 0.27 9.83 32.32
N LYS A 77 0.89 8.64 32.32
CA LYS A 77 0.54 7.52 33.20
C LYS A 77 1.47 7.30 34.38
N GLY A 78 2.60 8.04 34.44
CA GLY A 78 3.64 7.81 35.44
C GLY A 78 4.40 6.50 35.24
N GLU A 79 4.47 6.04 34.00
CA GLU A 79 5.14 4.81 33.58
C GLU A 79 6.56 5.09 33.06
N ASP A 80 7.34 4.02 32.87
CA ASP A 80 8.75 4.14 32.44
C ASP A 80 9.15 3.15 31.35
N PHE A 81 8.23 2.82 30.45
CA PHE A 81 8.49 1.94 29.32
C PHE A 81 9.60 2.47 28.41
N ARG A 82 10.57 1.61 28.09
CA ARG A 82 11.70 1.95 27.24
C ARG A 82 11.91 0.90 26.16
N PHE A 83 12.33 1.37 25.01
CA PHE A 83 12.72 0.52 23.89
C PHE A 83 13.99 -0.29 24.23
N GLN A 84 13.97 -1.57 23.94
CA GLN A 84 15.11 -2.46 24.20
C GLN A 84 16.24 -2.20 23.21
N LYS A 85 17.48 -2.23 23.68
CA LYS A 85 18.66 -2.06 22.82
C LYS A 85 18.82 -3.23 21.83
N GLY A 86 19.31 -2.94 20.63
CA GLY A 86 19.60 -3.94 19.60
C GLY A 86 18.41 -4.37 18.74
N ILE A 87 17.23 -3.80 18.95
CA ILE A 87 16.04 -4.08 18.14
C ILE A 87 15.89 -3.03 17.03
N ARG A 88 15.38 -3.45 15.91
CA ARG A 88 15.24 -2.60 14.72
C ARG A 88 14.01 -1.73 14.82
N TRP A 89 14.19 -0.45 14.53
CA TRP A 89 13.12 0.47 14.21
C TRP A 89 12.77 0.34 12.72
N LEU A 90 11.48 0.36 12.40
CA LEU A 90 10.98 0.23 11.04
C LEU A 90 10.42 1.58 10.56
N PRO A 91 10.70 1.98 9.31
CA PRO A 91 10.13 3.18 8.76
C PRO A 91 8.69 2.93 8.31
N VAL A 92 7.78 3.85 8.63
CA VAL A 92 6.45 3.94 8.05
C VAL A 92 6.28 5.28 7.37
N ILE A 93 5.57 5.31 6.25
CA ILE A 93 5.40 6.52 5.47
C ILE A 93 3.96 7.02 5.50
N PHE A 94 3.84 8.30 5.23
CA PHE A 94 2.57 8.96 4.99
C PHE A 94 2.78 10.19 4.10
N PHE A 95 1.70 10.63 3.47
CA PHE A 95 1.71 11.85 2.69
C PHE A 95 1.18 13.01 3.56
N LYS A 96 2.08 13.93 3.93
CA LYS A 96 1.69 15.19 4.56
C LYS A 96 1.23 16.16 3.49
N ARG A 97 -0.02 16.59 3.58
CA ARG A 97 -0.53 17.65 2.72
C ARG A 97 0.01 18.99 3.20
N GLU A 98 0.80 19.64 2.36
CA GLU A 98 1.20 21.03 2.56
C GLU A 98 0.28 21.91 1.76
N GLU A 99 -0.24 22.95 2.42
CA GLU A 99 -1.06 23.98 1.82
C GLU A 99 -0.50 25.34 2.15
N LYS A 100 -0.44 26.22 1.17
CA LYS A 100 0.02 27.60 1.33
C LYS A 100 -0.90 28.55 0.57
N PRO A 101 -1.13 29.75 1.06
CA PRO A 101 -1.78 30.81 0.28
C PRO A 101 -1.04 31.04 -1.03
N SER A 102 -1.78 31.37 -2.07
CA SER A 102 -1.26 31.77 -3.37
C SER A 102 -2.09 32.94 -3.92
N SER A 103 -1.67 33.50 -5.03
CA SER A 103 -2.38 34.59 -5.71
C SER A 103 -2.64 34.25 -7.17
N ARG A 104 -3.62 34.91 -7.76
CA ARG A 104 -3.90 34.80 -9.19
C ARG A 104 -2.66 35.13 -10.04
N ALA A 105 -1.91 36.15 -9.68
CA ALA A 105 -0.69 36.54 -10.36
C ALA A 105 0.40 35.47 -10.28
N GLU A 106 0.55 34.77 -9.13
CA GLU A 106 1.49 33.63 -9.02
C GLU A 106 1.09 32.48 -9.94
N VAL A 107 -0.21 32.18 -10.04
CA VAL A 107 -0.71 31.12 -10.93
C VAL A 107 -0.43 31.45 -12.39
N GLU A 108 -0.80 32.65 -12.83
CA GLU A 108 -0.60 33.11 -14.21
C GLU A 108 0.88 33.16 -14.63
N GLN A 109 1.78 33.33 -13.67
CA GLN A 109 3.23 33.27 -13.91
C GLN A 109 3.77 31.86 -14.03
N LYS A 110 3.17 30.87 -13.33
CA LYS A 110 3.76 29.53 -13.13
C LYS A 110 3.02 28.40 -13.85
N VAL A 111 1.78 28.63 -14.24
CA VAL A 111 0.92 27.63 -14.85
C VAL A 111 0.62 28.04 -16.29
N ASP A 112 0.96 27.18 -17.21
CA ASP A 112 0.56 27.36 -18.61
C ASP A 112 -0.93 27.09 -18.76
N ASN A 113 -1.70 28.08 -19.28
CA ASN A 113 -3.13 28.00 -19.52
C ASN A 113 -3.97 27.62 -18.26
N PRO A 114 -3.97 28.44 -17.20
CA PRO A 114 -4.72 28.15 -15.98
C PRO A 114 -6.23 28.10 -16.23
N ASN A 115 -6.88 27.06 -15.72
CA ASN A 115 -8.33 26.87 -15.84
C ASN A 115 -9.09 27.55 -14.68
N TRP A 116 -9.45 28.81 -14.86
CA TRP A 116 -10.19 29.56 -13.84
C TRP A 116 -11.68 29.21 -13.72
N ASN A 117 -12.18 28.33 -14.60
CA ASN A 117 -13.56 27.84 -14.56
C ASN A 117 -13.73 26.58 -13.70
N ASP A 118 -12.64 26.04 -13.18
CA ASP A 118 -12.64 24.85 -12.34
C ASP A 118 -12.01 25.16 -10.98
N LYS A 119 -12.36 24.33 -9.99
CA LYS A 119 -11.71 24.33 -8.68
C LYS A 119 -10.21 24.04 -8.80
N TYR A 120 -9.83 23.13 -9.69
CA TYR A 120 -8.45 22.85 -10.05
C TYR A 120 -8.00 23.81 -11.13
N VAL A 121 -7.13 24.74 -10.75
CA VAL A 121 -6.69 25.82 -11.65
C VAL A 121 -5.48 25.40 -12.50
N GLY A 122 -4.56 24.61 -11.93
CA GLY A 122 -3.40 24.13 -12.66
C GLY A 122 -2.29 23.54 -11.79
N PHE A 123 -1.18 23.15 -12.43
CA PHE A 123 -0.01 22.54 -11.80
C PHE A 123 1.28 23.09 -12.42
N ASP A 124 2.25 23.47 -11.59
CA ASP A 124 3.53 24.06 -12.03
C ASP A 124 4.71 23.05 -12.01
N GLY A 125 4.42 21.73 -11.93
CA GLY A 125 5.42 20.68 -11.75
C GLY A 125 5.74 20.37 -10.28
N TYR A 126 5.31 21.24 -9.35
CA TYR A 126 5.58 21.09 -7.93
C TYR A 126 4.39 21.38 -7.03
N TRP A 127 3.57 22.37 -7.35
CA TRP A 127 2.37 22.77 -6.64
C TRP A 127 1.13 22.61 -7.50
N THR A 128 0.07 22.05 -6.93
CA THR A 128 -1.28 22.09 -7.47
C THR A 128 -1.97 23.38 -6.97
N PHE A 129 -2.45 24.21 -7.87
CA PHE A 129 -3.20 25.42 -7.54
C PHE A 129 -4.70 25.14 -7.54
N VAL A 130 -5.37 25.57 -6.49
CA VAL A 130 -6.80 25.31 -6.25
C VAL A 130 -7.49 26.60 -5.88
N GLN A 131 -8.60 26.90 -6.57
CA GLN A 131 -9.48 27.99 -6.22
C GLN A 131 -10.46 27.54 -5.14
N MET A 132 -10.58 28.34 -4.09
CA MET A 132 -11.49 28.10 -2.98
C MET A 132 -12.86 28.72 -3.26
N ASN A 133 -13.88 28.32 -2.51
CA ASN A 133 -15.26 28.82 -2.69
C ASN A 133 -15.41 30.35 -2.45
N ASP A 134 -14.50 30.92 -1.70
CA ASP A 134 -14.43 32.37 -1.43
C ASP A 134 -13.65 33.16 -2.50
N GLY A 135 -13.19 32.47 -3.56
CA GLY A 135 -12.40 33.06 -4.64
C GLY A 135 -10.89 33.16 -4.32
N SER A 136 -10.44 32.84 -3.12
CA SER A 136 -9.03 32.81 -2.81
C SER A 136 -8.34 31.62 -3.52
N VAL A 137 -7.03 31.72 -3.68
CA VAL A 137 -6.23 30.66 -4.30
C VAL A 137 -5.26 30.11 -3.27
N VAL A 138 -5.19 28.79 -3.21
CA VAL A 138 -4.18 28.08 -2.42
C VAL A 138 -3.36 27.16 -3.32
N LYS A 139 -2.12 26.94 -2.96
CA LYS A 139 -1.27 25.93 -3.59
C LYS A 139 -1.08 24.77 -2.63
N ARG A 140 -1.23 23.55 -3.15
CA ARG A 140 -1.18 22.29 -2.39
C ARG A 140 -0.15 21.34 -2.97
N ARG A 141 0.47 20.55 -2.10
CA ARG A 141 1.27 19.40 -2.50
C ARG A 141 1.22 18.32 -1.44
N ASN A 142 1.43 17.10 -1.86
CA ASN A 142 1.64 15.99 -0.95
C ASN A 142 3.16 15.74 -0.79
N VAL A 143 3.66 15.83 0.42
CA VAL A 143 5.06 15.59 0.74
C VAL A 143 5.19 14.24 1.44
N LEU A 144 5.97 13.35 0.86
CA LEU A 144 6.26 12.06 1.48
C LEU A 144 7.11 12.27 2.74
N ARG A 145 6.63 11.79 3.87
CA ARG A 145 7.31 11.78 5.17
C ARG A 145 7.42 10.37 5.68
N TYR A 146 8.29 10.13 6.64
CA TYR A 146 8.34 8.86 7.36
C TYR A 146 8.57 9.08 8.84
N TYR A 147 8.10 8.13 9.64
CA TYR A 147 8.41 7.98 11.05
C TYR A 147 9.05 6.61 11.27
N MET A 148 9.84 6.53 12.33
CA MET A 148 10.35 5.26 12.81
C MET A 148 9.41 4.73 13.89
N VAL A 149 8.95 3.49 13.70
CA VAL A 149 8.11 2.78 14.66
C VAL A 149 8.78 1.51 15.13
N ALA A 150 8.40 1.05 16.30
CA ALA A 150 8.79 -0.25 16.82
C ALA A 150 7.58 -0.97 17.39
N GLU A 151 7.61 -2.30 17.34
CA GLU A 151 6.55 -3.16 17.82
C GLU A 151 6.47 -3.12 19.37
N ARG A 152 5.26 -3.20 19.90
CA ARG A 152 4.91 -3.16 21.34
C ARG A 152 5.78 -4.09 22.19
N GLN A 153 6.03 -5.31 21.74
CA GLN A 153 6.80 -6.31 22.49
C GLN A 153 8.26 -5.88 22.81
N HIS A 154 8.74 -4.84 22.13
CA HIS A 154 10.09 -4.32 22.31
C HIS A 154 10.17 -3.21 23.37
N PHE A 155 9.05 -2.85 24.00
CA PHE A 155 9.02 -1.85 25.05
C PHE A 155 8.76 -2.54 26.40
N LYS A 156 9.70 -2.34 27.34
CA LYS A 156 9.59 -2.85 28.71
C LYS A 156 9.80 -1.73 29.73
N ASN A 157 9.09 -1.83 30.85
CA ASN A 157 9.31 -0.95 32.00
C ASN A 157 10.51 -1.44 32.85
N SER A 158 10.85 -0.71 33.90
CA SER A 158 11.94 -1.05 34.84
C SER A 158 11.74 -2.38 35.57
N LYS A 159 10.50 -2.87 35.64
CA LYS A 159 10.15 -4.18 36.22
C LYS A 159 10.27 -5.33 35.20
N GLY A 160 10.57 -5.04 33.94
CA GLY A 160 10.65 -6.02 32.85
C GLY A 160 9.29 -6.36 32.22
N GLU A 161 8.23 -5.70 32.62
CA GLU A 161 6.88 -5.90 32.08
C GLU A 161 6.73 -5.21 30.73
N MET A 162 6.03 -5.85 29.78
CA MET A 162 5.70 -5.28 28.47
C MET A 162 4.41 -4.48 28.56
N LEU A 163 4.22 -3.53 27.66
CA LEU A 163 2.91 -2.91 27.45
C LEU A 163 1.86 -4.00 27.19
N PRO A 164 0.65 -3.92 27.82
CA PRO A 164 -0.43 -4.86 27.55
C PRO A 164 -0.84 -4.79 26.08
N SER A 165 -1.15 -5.94 25.46
CA SER A 165 -1.65 -5.97 24.09
C SER A 165 -3.11 -5.53 24.06
N ARG A 166 -3.43 -4.58 23.18
CA ARG A 166 -4.81 -4.14 22.95
C ARG A 166 -5.62 -5.16 22.16
N ILE A 167 -4.92 -6.04 21.42
CA ILE A 167 -5.52 -7.16 20.70
C ILE A 167 -5.94 -8.23 21.71
N GLU A 168 -5.02 -8.66 22.58
CA GLU A 168 -5.29 -9.68 23.61
C GLU A 168 -6.33 -9.22 24.63
N THR A 169 -6.43 -7.91 24.91
CA THR A 169 -7.47 -7.35 25.76
C THR A 169 -8.83 -7.19 25.06
N GLY A 170 -8.92 -7.52 23.77
CA GLY A 170 -10.15 -7.41 22.98
C GLY A 170 -10.53 -5.97 22.58
N GLU A 171 -9.64 -5.00 22.79
CA GLU A 171 -9.87 -3.62 22.36
C GLU A 171 -9.79 -3.47 20.83
N VAL A 172 -9.10 -4.40 20.17
CA VAL A 172 -9.04 -4.56 18.72
C VAL A 172 -9.49 -5.97 18.38
N VAL A 173 -10.62 -6.08 17.69
CA VAL A 173 -11.17 -7.36 17.23
C VAL A 173 -10.69 -7.63 15.81
N LEU A 174 -10.12 -8.81 15.62
CA LEU A 174 -9.57 -9.25 14.34
C LEU A 174 -10.46 -10.36 13.79
N THR A 175 -11.12 -10.06 12.68
CA THR A 175 -11.95 -11.04 11.96
C THR A 175 -11.31 -11.33 10.61
N LYS A 176 -11.12 -12.61 10.28
CA LYS A 176 -10.81 -13.02 8.92
C LYS A 176 -12.10 -13.04 8.11
N SER A 177 -12.01 -12.57 6.89
CA SER A 177 -13.12 -12.62 5.95
C SER A 177 -13.13 -13.93 5.19
N GLU A 178 -14.31 -14.50 4.95
CA GLU A 178 -14.44 -15.69 4.11
C GLU A 178 -14.18 -15.35 2.65
N PRO A 179 -13.31 -16.08 1.94
CA PRO A 179 -12.89 -15.74 0.58
C PRO A 179 -14.06 -15.69 -0.42
N GLN A 180 -15.00 -16.62 -0.33
CA GLN A 180 -16.18 -16.63 -1.17
C GLN A 180 -17.06 -15.39 -0.94
N ALA A 181 -17.25 -15.00 0.33
CA ALA A 181 -18.07 -13.83 0.66
C ALA A 181 -17.42 -12.52 0.16
N VAL A 182 -16.08 -12.42 0.22
CA VAL A 182 -15.34 -11.28 -0.33
C VAL A 182 -15.51 -11.19 -1.84
N PHE A 183 -15.28 -12.29 -2.55
CA PHE A 183 -15.37 -12.33 -4.01
C PHE A 183 -16.80 -12.06 -4.51
N ASP A 184 -17.80 -12.72 -3.96
CA ASP A 184 -19.22 -12.53 -4.33
C ASP A 184 -19.69 -11.09 -3.99
N GLY A 185 -19.29 -10.59 -2.83
CA GLY A 185 -19.53 -9.20 -2.43
C GLY A 185 -18.94 -8.20 -3.43
N TYR A 186 -17.73 -8.46 -3.91
CA TYR A 186 -17.07 -7.66 -4.93
C TYR A 186 -17.85 -7.71 -6.26
N LEU A 187 -18.17 -8.90 -6.79
CA LEU A 187 -18.92 -9.04 -8.03
C LEU A 187 -20.24 -8.26 -7.97
N LYS A 188 -20.96 -8.38 -6.87
CA LYS A 188 -22.24 -7.69 -6.65
C LYS A 188 -22.10 -6.17 -6.64
N ARG A 189 -21.06 -5.64 -5.95
CA ARG A 189 -20.85 -4.18 -5.83
C ARG A 189 -20.31 -3.56 -7.11
N SER A 190 -19.39 -4.24 -7.79
CA SER A 190 -18.70 -3.72 -8.96
C SER A 190 -19.51 -3.85 -10.24
N GLY A 191 -20.43 -4.81 -10.30
CA GLY A 191 -21.19 -5.16 -11.50
C GLY A 191 -20.34 -5.84 -12.58
N VAL A 192 -19.09 -6.25 -12.27
CA VAL A 192 -18.26 -7.01 -13.20
C VAL A 192 -18.88 -8.40 -13.41
N LYS A 193 -18.88 -8.87 -14.65
CA LYS A 193 -19.42 -10.18 -14.99
C LYS A 193 -18.42 -11.28 -14.67
N LEU A 194 -18.94 -12.43 -14.27
CA LEU A 194 -18.16 -13.66 -14.13
C LEU A 194 -18.60 -14.67 -15.18
N GLU A 195 -17.65 -15.19 -15.94
CA GLU A 195 -17.84 -16.27 -16.90
C GLU A 195 -16.83 -17.39 -16.63
N TYR A 196 -17.18 -18.60 -17.07
CA TYR A 196 -16.27 -19.75 -16.95
C TYR A 196 -15.72 -20.15 -18.31
N THR A 197 -14.42 -20.39 -18.34
CA THR A 197 -13.66 -20.77 -19.55
C THR A 197 -12.88 -22.06 -19.34
N LEU A 198 -12.49 -22.70 -20.44
CA LEU A 198 -11.48 -23.75 -20.45
C LEU A 198 -10.10 -23.22 -20.83
N GLY A 199 -10.03 -21.94 -21.22
CA GLY A 199 -8.80 -21.23 -21.56
C GLY A 199 -8.06 -20.71 -20.33
N THR A 200 -7.08 -19.85 -20.56
CA THR A 200 -6.37 -19.15 -19.47
C THR A 200 -7.32 -18.17 -18.79
N PRO A 201 -7.43 -18.19 -17.45
CA PRO A 201 -8.15 -17.17 -16.71
C PRO A 201 -7.67 -15.76 -17.07
N CYS A 202 -8.60 -14.82 -17.21
CA CYS A 202 -8.24 -13.43 -17.51
C CYS A 202 -9.41 -12.47 -17.21
N TYR A 203 -9.06 -11.22 -16.96
CA TYR A 203 -10.01 -10.13 -17.02
C TYR A 203 -10.05 -9.52 -18.43
N ILE A 204 -11.26 -9.36 -19.00
CA ILE A 204 -11.49 -8.78 -20.32
C ILE A 204 -12.15 -7.41 -20.15
N PRO A 205 -11.37 -6.33 -20.21
CA PRO A 205 -11.85 -4.99 -19.90
C PRO A 205 -12.96 -4.49 -20.84
N ASP A 206 -12.92 -4.84 -22.15
CA ASP A 206 -13.91 -4.38 -23.14
C ASP A 206 -15.33 -4.92 -22.86
N PHE A 207 -15.41 -6.09 -22.24
CA PHE A 207 -16.68 -6.71 -21.83
C PHE A 207 -16.96 -6.57 -20.34
N ASP A 208 -16.03 -5.98 -19.61
CA ASP A 208 -16.06 -5.89 -18.14
C ASP A 208 -16.35 -7.26 -17.50
N THR A 209 -15.59 -8.27 -17.92
CA THR A 209 -15.84 -9.68 -17.60
C THR A 209 -14.59 -10.36 -17.07
N ILE A 210 -14.71 -11.02 -15.94
CA ILE A 210 -13.71 -11.94 -15.40
C ILE A 210 -14.01 -13.33 -15.93
N GLN A 211 -13.02 -13.99 -16.53
CA GLN A 211 -13.11 -15.39 -16.96
C GLN A 211 -12.24 -16.27 -16.07
N LEU A 212 -12.84 -17.29 -15.45
CA LEU A 212 -12.16 -18.24 -14.57
C LEU A 212 -12.38 -19.68 -15.02
N ASN A 213 -11.51 -20.59 -14.60
CA ASN A 213 -11.73 -22.02 -14.77
C ASN A 213 -12.63 -22.55 -13.66
N LYS A 214 -13.59 -23.42 -14.00
CA LYS A 214 -14.43 -24.12 -13.00
C LYS A 214 -13.63 -25.09 -12.13
N HIS A 215 -12.61 -25.70 -12.73
CA HIS A 215 -11.83 -26.76 -12.10
C HIS A 215 -10.37 -26.32 -12.02
N THR A 216 -9.88 -26.17 -10.80
CA THR A 216 -8.49 -25.89 -10.47
C THR A 216 -7.94 -27.00 -9.60
N LYS A 217 -6.64 -26.97 -9.28
CA LYS A 217 -5.99 -27.99 -8.46
C LYS A 217 -6.50 -27.99 -7.01
N SER A 218 -6.85 -26.82 -6.49
CA SER A 218 -7.40 -26.65 -5.14
C SER A 218 -8.29 -25.39 -5.08
N GLU A 219 -9.04 -25.26 -4.01
CA GLU A 219 -9.86 -24.09 -3.72
C GLU A 219 -8.99 -22.83 -3.53
N GLU A 220 -7.85 -22.97 -2.85
CA GLU A 220 -6.88 -21.89 -2.66
C GLU A 220 -6.35 -21.38 -4.01
N SER A 221 -6.02 -22.29 -4.93
CA SER A 221 -5.57 -21.93 -6.28
C SER A 221 -6.66 -21.20 -7.04
N TRP A 222 -7.93 -21.58 -6.87
CA TRP A 222 -9.06 -20.92 -7.50
C TRP A 222 -9.21 -19.47 -6.98
N PHE A 223 -9.23 -19.29 -5.65
CA PHE A 223 -9.38 -17.96 -5.05
C PHE A 223 -8.18 -17.05 -5.34
N SER A 224 -6.97 -17.56 -5.32
CA SER A 224 -5.80 -16.77 -5.68
C SER A 224 -5.90 -16.22 -7.10
N THR A 225 -6.33 -17.05 -8.06
CA THR A 225 -6.58 -16.62 -9.44
C THR A 225 -7.77 -15.64 -9.52
N ALA A 226 -8.86 -15.94 -8.82
CA ALA A 226 -10.03 -15.08 -8.80
C ALA A 226 -9.73 -13.68 -8.26
N PHE A 227 -8.94 -13.58 -7.21
CA PHE A 227 -8.49 -12.31 -6.64
C PHE A 227 -7.54 -11.55 -7.56
N HIS A 228 -6.67 -12.26 -8.30
CA HIS A 228 -5.81 -11.66 -9.31
C HIS A 228 -6.63 -11.00 -10.43
N GLU A 229 -7.57 -11.73 -11.02
CA GLU A 229 -8.44 -11.20 -12.08
C GLU A 229 -9.39 -10.11 -11.55
N ALA A 230 -9.87 -10.25 -10.30
CA ALA A 230 -10.63 -9.21 -9.64
C ALA A 230 -9.79 -7.94 -9.45
N ALA A 231 -8.53 -8.06 -9.07
CA ALA A 231 -7.63 -6.92 -8.93
C ALA A 231 -7.45 -6.18 -10.26
N HIS A 232 -7.22 -6.90 -11.38
CA HIS A 232 -7.22 -6.28 -12.71
C HIS A 232 -8.53 -5.56 -13.01
N SER A 233 -9.66 -6.19 -12.73
CA SER A 233 -10.97 -5.60 -13.01
C SER A 233 -11.22 -4.31 -12.23
N THR A 234 -10.61 -4.10 -11.05
CA THR A 234 -10.69 -2.82 -10.34
C THR A 234 -10.08 -1.67 -11.13
N GLY A 235 -9.17 -1.94 -12.08
CA GLY A 235 -8.56 -0.94 -12.95
C GLY A 235 -9.48 -0.39 -14.05
N HIS A 236 -10.66 -0.96 -14.24
CA HIS A 236 -11.62 -0.50 -15.23
C HIS A 236 -12.02 0.97 -15.02
N TRP A 237 -12.37 1.68 -16.11
CA TRP A 237 -12.71 3.11 -16.07
C TRP A 237 -13.88 3.45 -15.14
N LYS A 238 -14.81 2.51 -14.93
CA LYS A 238 -15.91 2.65 -13.97
C LYS A 238 -15.50 2.55 -12.50
N ARG A 239 -14.28 2.12 -12.22
CA ARG A 239 -13.77 1.88 -10.87
C ARG A 239 -12.55 2.74 -10.59
N LEU A 240 -11.35 2.18 -10.51
CA LEU A 240 -10.13 2.93 -10.20
C LEU A 240 -9.44 3.57 -11.42
N ALA A 241 -9.91 3.29 -12.63
CA ALA A 241 -9.45 3.87 -13.90
C ALA A 241 -7.92 3.84 -14.08
N ARG A 242 -7.27 2.69 -13.79
CA ARG A 242 -5.82 2.58 -13.92
C ARG A 242 -5.39 2.54 -15.38
N VAL A 243 -4.30 3.24 -15.68
CA VAL A 243 -3.75 3.39 -17.04
C VAL A 243 -3.47 2.04 -17.70
N GLY A 244 -2.91 1.05 -16.96
CA GLY A 244 -2.63 -0.30 -17.47
C GLY A 244 -3.85 -1.05 -17.99
N ILE A 245 -5.05 -0.65 -17.58
CA ILE A 245 -6.33 -1.24 -18.01
C ILE A 245 -7.08 -0.35 -19.01
N THR A 246 -7.03 0.98 -18.82
CA THR A 246 -7.88 1.92 -19.57
C THR A 246 -7.19 2.53 -20.78
N HIS A 247 -5.85 2.51 -20.86
CA HIS A 247 -5.13 3.19 -21.93
C HIS A 247 -5.33 2.46 -23.26
N VAL A 248 -5.81 3.21 -24.23
CA VAL A 248 -5.92 2.80 -25.64
C VAL A 248 -5.07 3.73 -26.50
N SER A 249 -4.47 3.18 -27.55
CA SER A 249 -3.78 3.96 -28.58
C SER A 249 -4.77 4.75 -29.44
N ASP A 250 -4.27 5.68 -30.24
CA ASP A 250 -5.08 6.50 -31.15
C ASP A 250 -5.88 5.67 -32.16
N ASP A 251 -5.48 4.44 -32.45
CA ASP A 251 -6.20 3.47 -33.30
C ASP A 251 -7.21 2.60 -32.51
N GLY A 252 -7.46 2.92 -31.24
CA GLY A 252 -8.41 2.22 -30.37
C GLY A 252 -7.92 0.88 -29.84
N LYS A 253 -6.66 0.49 -30.11
CA LYS A 253 -6.08 -0.71 -29.50
C LYS A 253 -5.51 -0.39 -28.13
N ARG A 254 -5.66 -1.33 -27.19
CA ARG A 254 -5.04 -1.20 -25.89
C ARG A 254 -3.53 -1.22 -26.02
N LEU A 255 -2.91 -0.18 -25.47
CA LEU A 255 -1.46 -0.16 -25.36
C LEU A 255 -1.07 -1.15 -24.27
N ARG A 256 -0.59 -2.31 -24.72
CA ARG A 256 0.23 -3.20 -23.90
C ARG A 256 1.69 -2.88 -24.19
N ASP A 257 2.13 -1.64 -23.90
CA ASP A 257 3.55 -1.43 -23.80
C ASP A 257 4.08 -2.25 -22.61
N GLY A 258 5.27 -2.83 -22.76
CA GLY A 258 5.79 -3.81 -21.83
C GLY A 258 5.89 -3.28 -20.40
N ASP A 259 6.11 -1.99 -20.21
CA ASP A 259 6.29 -1.36 -18.90
C ASP A 259 4.95 -1.14 -18.20
N THR A 260 3.95 -0.61 -18.89
CA THR A 260 2.61 -0.38 -18.33
C THR A 260 1.91 -1.68 -17.98
N TYR A 261 2.04 -2.71 -18.81
CA TYR A 261 1.52 -4.03 -18.55
C TYR A 261 2.21 -4.68 -17.33
N ALA A 262 3.54 -4.60 -17.27
CA ALA A 262 4.29 -5.16 -16.13
C ALA A 262 3.92 -4.49 -14.79
N VAL A 263 3.67 -3.19 -14.79
CA VAL A 263 3.18 -2.45 -13.61
C VAL A 263 1.80 -2.95 -13.19
N GLU A 264 0.88 -3.14 -14.14
CA GLU A 264 -0.49 -3.61 -13.84
C GLU A 264 -0.49 -5.05 -13.30
N GLU A 265 0.31 -5.94 -13.87
CA GLU A 265 0.51 -7.30 -13.34
C GLU A 265 1.02 -7.26 -11.88
N CYS A 266 1.96 -6.38 -11.58
CA CYS A 266 2.47 -6.24 -10.22
C CYS A 266 1.43 -5.70 -9.24
N ILE A 267 0.59 -4.76 -9.67
CA ILE A 267 -0.53 -4.26 -8.88
C ILE A 267 -1.49 -5.41 -8.57
N ALA A 268 -1.87 -6.19 -9.59
CA ALA A 268 -2.79 -7.31 -9.44
C ALA A 268 -2.21 -8.41 -8.53
N GLU A 269 -0.93 -8.74 -8.69
CA GLU A 269 -0.26 -9.76 -7.89
C GLU A 269 -0.17 -9.37 -6.40
N ILE A 270 0.25 -8.12 -6.11
CA ILE A 270 0.31 -7.62 -4.73
C ILE A 270 -1.09 -7.59 -4.10
N ALA A 271 -2.09 -7.08 -4.83
CA ALA A 271 -3.47 -7.01 -4.33
C ALA A 271 -4.05 -8.40 -4.05
N ALA A 272 -3.84 -9.36 -4.97
CA ALA A 272 -4.24 -10.74 -4.78
C ALA A 272 -3.56 -11.38 -3.57
N GLY A 273 -2.26 -11.15 -3.39
CA GLY A 273 -1.52 -11.62 -2.22
C GLY A 273 -2.08 -11.07 -0.90
N LEU A 274 -2.41 -9.77 -0.86
CA LEU A 274 -3.05 -9.15 0.30
C LEU A 274 -4.46 -9.74 0.58
N LEU A 275 -5.25 -9.99 -0.47
CA LEU A 275 -6.58 -10.61 -0.34
C LEU A 275 -6.50 -12.05 0.15
N CYS A 276 -5.56 -12.84 -0.39
CA CYS A 276 -5.30 -14.19 0.07
C CYS A 276 -4.92 -14.21 1.57
N ALA A 277 -4.05 -13.29 1.96
CA ALA A 277 -3.65 -13.12 3.34
C ALA A 277 -4.83 -12.81 4.27
N GLU A 278 -5.66 -11.82 3.90
CA GLU A 278 -6.84 -11.39 4.65
C GLU A 278 -7.87 -12.52 4.81
N THR A 279 -8.02 -13.33 3.77
CA THR A 279 -8.98 -14.45 3.75
C THR A 279 -8.41 -15.78 4.23
N GLY A 280 -7.12 -15.81 4.61
CA GLY A 280 -6.47 -17.02 5.11
C GLY A 280 -6.10 -18.04 4.03
N ILE A 281 -6.13 -17.64 2.75
CA ILE A 281 -5.67 -18.46 1.63
C ILE A 281 -4.15 -18.50 1.60
N SER A 282 -3.58 -19.72 1.54
CA SER A 282 -2.13 -19.92 1.42
C SER A 282 -1.66 -19.65 -0.01
N VAL A 283 -0.89 -18.61 -0.22
CA VAL A 283 -0.32 -18.28 -1.55
C VAL A 283 0.79 -19.25 -1.96
N MET A 284 1.43 -19.90 -1.01
CA MET A 284 2.53 -20.87 -1.27
C MET A 284 2.06 -22.12 -2.00
N GLU A 285 0.79 -22.47 -1.90
CA GLU A 285 0.18 -23.65 -2.56
C GLU A 285 -0.45 -23.30 -3.92
N THR A 286 -0.54 -22.01 -4.24
CA THR A 286 -1.17 -21.53 -5.45
C THR A 286 -0.12 -21.27 -6.52
N SER A 287 -0.12 -22.04 -7.59
CA SER A 287 0.77 -21.79 -8.73
C SER A 287 0.10 -20.82 -9.72
N LEU A 288 0.22 -19.52 -9.50
CA LEU A 288 -0.13 -18.52 -10.52
C LEU A 288 0.84 -18.56 -11.71
N SER A 289 2.07 -19.07 -11.50
CA SER A 289 3.02 -19.33 -12.58
C SER A 289 4.03 -20.41 -12.19
N ALA A 290 4.72 -21.00 -13.17
CA ALA A 290 5.85 -21.91 -12.95
C ALA A 290 6.99 -21.22 -12.16
N GLU A 291 7.05 -19.90 -12.16
CA GLU A 291 8.02 -19.09 -11.41
C GLU A 291 7.77 -19.16 -9.90
N TYR A 292 6.50 -19.26 -9.46
CA TYR A 292 6.17 -19.49 -8.05
C TYR A 292 6.69 -20.80 -7.50
N GLN A 293 6.85 -21.81 -8.35
CA GLN A 293 7.41 -23.10 -7.95
C GLN A 293 8.90 -23.02 -7.60
N ASN A 294 9.60 -21.99 -8.08
CA ASN A 294 10.96 -21.67 -7.67
C ASN A 294 10.99 -20.38 -6.88
N ASN A 295 10.64 -20.44 -5.59
CA ASN A 295 10.57 -19.30 -4.69
C ASN A 295 11.83 -18.40 -4.76
N LEU A 296 13.01 -18.99 -4.91
CA LEU A 296 14.25 -18.22 -4.99
C LEU A 296 14.32 -17.38 -6.27
N ALA A 297 14.00 -17.95 -7.43
CA ALA A 297 13.99 -17.22 -8.70
C ALA A 297 12.92 -16.12 -8.70
N TYR A 298 11.74 -16.41 -8.16
CA TYR A 298 10.66 -15.44 -7.97
C TYR A 298 11.10 -14.26 -7.12
N VAL A 299 11.64 -14.50 -5.93
CA VAL A 299 12.13 -13.46 -5.03
C VAL A 299 13.23 -12.62 -5.70
N GLN A 300 14.17 -13.24 -6.44
CA GLN A 300 15.23 -12.52 -7.13
C GLN A 300 14.68 -11.62 -8.28
N ALA A 301 13.71 -12.11 -9.04
CA ALA A 301 13.06 -11.33 -10.10
C ALA A 301 12.34 -10.09 -9.52
N TRP A 302 11.60 -10.27 -8.43
CA TRP A 302 10.93 -9.18 -7.73
C TRP A 302 11.91 -8.17 -7.13
N LYS A 303 12.97 -8.62 -6.47
CA LYS A 303 14.01 -7.73 -5.93
C LYS A 303 14.61 -6.84 -7.02
N LYS A 304 14.87 -7.41 -8.21
CA LYS A 304 15.34 -6.64 -9.36
C LYS A 304 14.32 -5.59 -9.76
N ARG A 305 13.06 -5.96 -9.98
CA ARG A 305 11.98 -5.02 -10.35
C ARG A 305 11.83 -3.90 -9.32
N VAL A 306 11.74 -4.21 -8.03
CA VAL A 306 11.63 -3.21 -6.96
C VAL A 306 12.80 -2.24 -6.96
N LYS A 307 14.02 -2.74 -7.21
CA LYS A 307 15.23 -1.91 -7.30
C LYS A 307 15.19 -1.00 -8.53
N ASP A 308 14.76 -1.52 -9.67
CA ASP A 308 14.68 -0.78 -10.95
C ASP A 308 13.59 0.32 -10.87
N TRP A 309 12.44 0.04 -10.27
CA TRP A 309 11.36 1.02 -10.08
C TRP A 309 11.65 2.06 -9.00
N GLY A 310 12.42 1.73 -7.98
CA GLY A 310 12.77 2.67 -6.92
C GLY A 310 11.54 3.36 -6.29
N LYS A 311 11.41 4.68 -6.50
CA LYS A 311 10.27 5.46 -5.97
C LYS A 311 8.90 5.03 -6.52
N ASP A 312 8.86 4.53 -7.75
CA ASP A 312 7.61 4.15 -8.41
C ASP A 312 7.02 2.89 -7.80
N PHE A 313 7.83 2.07 -7.11
CA PHE A 313 7.34 0.94 -6.33
C PHE A 313 6.34 1.36 -5.24
N ILE A 314 6.54 2.52 -4.59
CA ILE A 314 5.60 3.05 -3.60
C ILE A 314 4.24 3.33 -4.24
N TYR A 315 4.25 3.88 -5.46
CA TYR A 315 3.02 4.11 -6.23
C TYR A 315 2.33 2.79 -6.59
N ILE A 316 3.07 1.79 -7.08
CA ILE A 316 2.54 0.46 -7.44
C ILE A 316 1.84 -0.17 -6.24
N VAL A 317 2.49 -0.19 -5.07
CA VAL A 317 1.89 -0.74 -3.85
C VAL A 317 0.66 0.06 -3.39
N SER A 318 0.69 1.39 -3.54
CA SER A 318 -0.49 2.21 -3.25
C SER A 318 -1.70 1.88 -4.15
N GLN A 319 -1.46 1.56 -5.43
CA GLN A 319 -2.53 1.14 -6.33
C GLN A 319 -3.05 -0.28 -5.99
N ALA A 320 -2.17 -1.17 -5.57
CA ALA A 320 -2.55 -2.50 -5.10
C ALA A 320 -3.40 -2.44 -3.81
N ASP A 321 -3.03 -1.58 -2.88
CA ASP A 321 -3.80 -1.35 -1.64
C ASP A 321 -5.21 -0.78 -1.95
N LYS A 322 -5.31 0.15 -2.89
CA LYS A 322 -6.61 0.65 -3.35
C LYS A 322 -7.47 -0.44 -4.02
N ALA A 323 -6.85 -1.33 -4.79
CA ALA A 323 -7.54 -2.48 -5.39
C ALA A 323 -8.04 -3.43 -4.31
N PHE A 324 -7.21 -3.72 -3.30
CA PHE A 324 -7.56 -4.50 -2.13
C PHE A 324 -8.77 -3.90 -1.41
N ASP A 325 -8.71 -2.62 -1.00
CA ASP A 325 -9.79 -1.94 -0.30
C ASP A 325 -11.10 -1.91 -1.12
N TYR A 326 -11.00 -1.73 -2.43
CA TYR A 326 -12.15 -1.75 -3.32
C TYR A 326 -12.82 -3.13 -3.37
N ILE A 327 -12.03 -4.21 -3.42
CA ILE A 327 -12.53 -5.59 -3.43
C ILE A 327 -13.12 -5.96 -2.07
N MET A 328 -12.49 -5.57 -0.98
CA MET A 328 -13.02 -5.77 0.38
C MET A 328 -14.32 -5.00 0.63
N GLY A 329 -14.57 -3.94 -0.13
CA GLY A 329 -15.73 -3.05 0.06
C GLY A 329 -15.55 -2.06 1.20
N GLU A 330 -14.35 -1.92 1.68
CA GLU A 330 -13.99 -0.89 2.62
C GLU A 330 -13.93 0.45 1.91
N ARG A 331 -14.92 1.29 2.12
CA ARG A 331 -14.84 2.70 1.71
C ARG A 331 -14.11 3.46 2.80
N GLY A 332 -12.88 3.90 2.48
CA GLY A 332 -12.24 5.01 3.18
C GLY A 332 -12.21 4.85 4.70
N ALA A 333 -11.80 3.70 5.21
CA ALA A 333 -11.24 3.70 6.53
C ALA A 333 -10.13 4.75 6.51
N ASP A 334 -10.18 5.70 7.42
CA ASP A 334 -9.28 6.84 7.44
C ASP A 334 -7.84 6.37 7.28
N GLU A 335 -7.20 6.80 6.19
CA GLU A 335 -5.74 6.64 6.06
C GLU A 335 -5.13 7.23 7.33
N MET A 336 -4.15 6.53 7.91
CA MET A 336 -3.43 7.04 9.07
C MET A 336 -2.91 8.43 8.72
N LYS A 337 -3.42 9.43 9.41
CA LYS A 337 -3.04 10.82 9.19
C LYS A 337 -1.73 11.12 9.90
N PRO A 338 -0.94 12.07 9.41
CA PRO A 338 0.25 12.55 10.13
C PRO A 338 -0.04 12.87 11.59
N GLU A 339 -1.20 13.43 11.85
CA GLU A 339 -1.70 13.79 13.18
C GLU A 339 -1.83 12.59 14.11
N ASP A 340 -2.09 11.39 13.59
CA ASP A 340 -2.20 10.15 14.36
C ASP A 340 -0.84 9.68 14.89
N LEU A 341 0.24 10.04 14.19
CA LEU A 341 1.62 9.76 14.61
C LEU A 341 2.20 10.86 15.50
N GLU A 342 1.64 12.07 15.44
CA GLU A 342 2.04 13.23 16.21
C GLU A 342 1.17 13.45 17.46
N LYS A 343 -0.02 12.80 17.55
CA LYS A 343 -0.89 12.92 18.72
C LYS A 343 -0.16 12.52 19.99
N GLU A 344 -0.10 13.45 20.92
CA GLU A 344 0.24 13.17 22.30
C GLU A 344 -0.91 12.34 22.91
N VAL A 345 -0.55 11.33 23.69
CA VAL A 345 -1.48 10.41 24.38
C VAL A 345 -2.06 11.06 25.62
#